data_a5404da91759c00a6c6075ef5eca38ae
#
_entry.id   a5404da91759c00a6c6075ef5eca38ae
#
_cell.length_a   1.000
_cell.length_b   1.000
_cell.length_c   1.000
_cell.angle_alpha   90.00
_cell.angle_beta   90.00
_cell.angle_gamma   90.00
#
_symmetry.space_group_name_H-M   'P 1'
#
loop_
_entity.id
_entity.type
_entity.pdbx_description
1 polymer ?
#
loop_
_entity_poly.entity_id
_entity_poly.type
_entity_poly.pdbx_seq_one_letter_code
_entity_poly.pdbx_strand_id
1 'polypeptide(L)'
;MASTTLSDVQTLNLTNLSVVRDAARADLASACCRFGLSRAQLKAIGEMTAGDVLDFVIHAGNEAFFVPRDDLGSLLTAHPAALPVLACVRERVAAKTSSPEDPNF
;
A
#
# COMPACT_ATOMS: atom_id res chain seq x y z
N MET A 1 29.42 -4.15 -18.12
CA MET A 1 27.99 -4.06 -18.06
C MET A 1 27.53 -3.45 -16.76
N ALA A 2 26.78 -2.45 -16.87
CA ALA A 2 26.28 -1.79 -15.69
C ALA A 2 25.08 -2.56 -15.14
N SER A 3 25.13 -2.88 -13.87
CA SER A 3 23.95 -3.43 -13.22
C SER A 3 23.12 -2.27 -12.72
N THR A 4 21.84 -2.38 -12.90
CA THR A 4 20.91 -1.39 -12.37
C THR A 4 20.74 -1.61 -10.89
N THR A 5 21.09 -0.61 -10.12
CA THR A 5 20.88 -0.66 -8.68
C THR A 5 19.70 0.24 -8.34
N LEU A 6 18.68 -0.34 -7.76
CA LEU A 6 17.51 0.42 -7.35
C LEU A 6 17.84 1.21 -6.08
N SER A 7 17.29 2.41 -5.99
CA SER A 7 17.41 3.18 -4.75
C SER A 7 16.59 2.51 -3.64
N ASP A 8 16.79 2.99 -2.42
CA ASP A 8 16.02 2.47 -1.28
C ASP A 8 14.53 2.66 -1.51
N VAL A 9 14.13 3.80 -2.02
CA VAL A 9 12.71 4.07 -2.28
C VAL A 9 12.19 3.17 -3.39
N GLN A 10 12.96 2.97 -4.45
CA GLN A 10 12.56 2.08 -5.54
C GLN A 10 12.43 0.64 -5.06
N THR A 11 13.37 0.19 -4.23
CA THR A 11 13.30 -1.16 -3.66
C THR A 11 12.04 -1.33 -2.82
N LEU A 12 11.72 -0.33 -2.02
CA LEU A 12 10.51 -0.38 -1.19
C LEU A 12 9.26 -0.39 -2.05
N ASN A 13 9.22 0.45 -3.08
CA ASN A 13 8.08 0.49 -4.00
C ASN A 13 7.91 -0.86 -4.70
N LEU A 14 9.01 -1.44 -5.17
CA LEU A 14 8.97 -2.72 -5.87
C LEU A 14 8.44 -3.82 -4.94
N THR A 15 8.94 -3.87 -3.73
CA THR A 15 8.51 -4.87 -2.76
C THR A 15 7.02 -4.70 -2.44
N ASN A 16 6.61 -3.47 -2.15
CA ASN A 16 5.23 -3.20 -1.79
C ASN A 16 4.27 -3.53 -2.93
N LEU A 17 4.59 -3.08 -4.14
CA LEU A 17 3.73 -3.36 -5.29
C LEU A 17 3.67 -4.84 -5.61
N SER A 18 4.78 -5.54 -5.48
CA SER A 18 4.81 -6.98 -5.75
C SER A 18 3.95 -7.75 -4.75
N VAL A 19 4.04 -7.40 -3.48
CA VAL A 19 3.23 -8.03 -2.44
C VAL A 19 1.75 -7.75 -2.65
N VAL A 20 1.42 -6.48 -2.92
CA VAL A 20 0.03 -6.09 -3.14
C VAL A 20 -0.52 -6.76 -4.39
N ARG A 21 0.28 -6.84 -5.46
CA ARG A 21 -0.12 -7.51 -6.69
C ARG A 21 -0.47 -8.98 -6.45
N ASP A 22 0.40 -9.68 -5.73
CA ASP A 22 0.17 -11.09 -5.45
C ASP A 22 -1.07 -11.29 -4.59
N ALA A 23 -1.26 -10.41 -3.62
CA ALA A 23 -2.43 -10.46 -2.75
C ALA A 23 -3.72 -10.19 -3.55
N ALA A 24 -3.68 -9.22 -4.45
CA ALA A 24 -4.85 -8.88 -5.28
C ALA A 24 -5.22 -10.05 -6.19
N ARG A 25 -4.24 -10.75 -6.72
CA ARG A 25 -4.49 -11.91 -7.57
C ARG A 25 -5.07 -13.09 -6.79
N ALA A 26 -4.64 -13.23 -5.53
CA ALA A 26 -5.12 -14.34 -4.70
C ALA A 26 -6.55 -14.10 -4.21
N ASP A 27 -6.84 -12.89 -3.73
CA ASP A 27 -8.16 -12.58 -3.19
C ASP A 27 -8.32 -11.06 -3.14
N LEU A 28 -9.04 -10.54 -4.11
CA LEU A 28 -9.19 -9.10 -4.28
C LEU A 28 -9.87 -8.44 -3.06
N ALA A 29 -10.93 -9.07 -2.56
CA ALA A 29 -11.67 -8.50 -1.43
C ALA A 29 -10.80 -8.45 -0.18
N SER A 30 -10.06 -9.52 0.09
CA SER A 30 -9.16 -9.55 1.24
C SER A 30 -8.06 -8.51 1.11
N ALA A 31 -7.54 -8.32 -0.10
CA ALA A 31 -6.49 -7.33 -0.34
C ALA A 31 -7.01 -5.91 -0.08
N CYS A 32 -8.25 -5.61 -0.48
CA CYS A 32 -8.86 -4.31 -0.19
C CYS A 32 -8.84 -4.03 1.32
N CYS A 33 -9.24 -5.01 2.10
CA CYS A 33 -9.28 -4.84 3.55
C CYS A 33 -7.89 -4.69 4.16
N ARG A 34 -6.93 -5.47 3.69
CA ARG A 34 -5.60 -5.48 4.30
C ARG A 34 -4.77 -4.25 3.94
N PHE A 35 -4.90 -3.77 2.73
CA PHE A 35 -4.01 -2.69 2.26
C PHE A 35 -4.70 -1.33 2.17
N GLY A 36 -6.01 -1.29 2.37
CA GLY A 36 -6.72 -0.01 2.34
C GLY A 36 -6.76 0.65 0.96
N LEU A 37 -6.56 -0.14 -0.09
CA LEU A 37 -6.63 0.36 -1.46
C LEU A 37 -8.01 0.07 -2.04
N SER A 38 -8.42 0.89 -3.02
CA SER A 38 -9.70 0.67 -3.66
C SER A 38 -9.66 -0.58 -4.53
N ARG A 39 -10.84 -1.12 -4.81
CA ARG A 39 -10.95 -2.28 -5.69
C ARG A 39 -10.36 -1.98 -7.06
N ALA A 40 -10.60 -0.78 -7.59
CA ALA A 40 -10.07 -0.39 -8.89
C ALA A 40 -8.55 -0.34 -8.90
N GLN A 41 -7.96 0.22 -7.84
CA GLN A 41 -6.51 0.28 -7.73
C GLN A 41 -5.92 -1.12 -7.65
N LEU A 42 -6.50 -1.98 -6.82
CA LEU A 42 -6.00 -3.34 -6.65
C LEU A 42 -6.16 -4.16 -7.91
N LYS A 43 -7.26 -3.98 -8.62
CA LYS A 43 -7.46 -4.69 -9.87
C LYS A 43 -6.39 -4.28 -10.88
N ALA A 44 -6.12 -3.00 -10.99
CA ALA A 44 -5.10 -2.51 -11.89
C ALA A 44 -3.72 -3.08 -11.55
N ILE A 45 -3.38 -3.09 -10.25
CA ILE A 45 -2.09 -3.63 -9.82
C ILE A 45 -2.03 -5.13 -10.10
N GLY A 46 -3.10 -5.84 -9.83
CA GLY A 46 -3.16 -7.29 -10.06
C GLY A 46 -3.00 -7.69 -11.50
N GLU A 47 -3.35 -6.79 -12.43
CA GLU A 47 -3.24 -7.08 -13.86
C GLU A 47 -1.85 -6.80 -14.41
N MET A 48 -0.97 -6.18 -13.64
CA MET A 48 0.40 -5.93 -14.08
C MET A 48 1.22 -7.21 -14.09
N THR A 49 2.11 -7.33 -15.06
CA THR A 49 3.11 -8.39 -15.01
C THR A 49 4.25 -7.95 -14.09
N ALA A 50 5.10 -8.91 -13.73
CA ALA A 50 6.28 -8.58 -12.91
C ALA A 50 7.15 -7.54 -13.63
N GLY A 51 7.30 -7.66 -14.94
CA GLY A 51 8.05 -6.69 -15.71
C GLY A 51 7.42 -5.31 -15.71
N ASP A 52 6.08 -5.26 -15.78
CA ASP A 52 5.36 -3.99 -15.72
C ASP A 52 5.61 -3.28 -14.39
N VAL A 53 5.59 -4.03 -13.30
CA VAL A 53 5.84 -3.46 -11.97
C VAL A 53 7.24 -2.89 -11.91
N LEU A 54 8.23 -3.62 -12.39
CA LEU A 54 9.61 -3.16 -12.37
C LEU A 54 9.78 -1.91 -13.23
N ASP A 55 9.21 -1.89 -14.43
CA ASP A 55 9.29 -0.73 -15.31
C ASP A 55 8.65 0.49 -14.65
N PHE A 56 7.49 0.30 -14.04
CA PHE A 56 6.80 1.38 -13.36
C PHE A 56 7.65 1.96 -12.24
N VAL A 57 8.26 1.10 -11.43
CA VAL A 57 9.10 1.52 -10.30
C VAL A 57 10.31 2.28 -10.81
N ILE A 58 10.94 1.81 -11.87
CA ILE A 58 12.12 2.46 -12.41
C ILE A 58 11.78 3.86 -12.92
N HIS A 59 10.69 3.98 -13.66
CA HIS A 59 10.31 5.26 -14.26
C HIS A 59 9.79 6.26 -13.24
N ALA A 60 9.28 5.80 -12.12
CA ALA A 60 8.78 6.68 -11.08
C ALA A 60 9.88 7.36 -10.27
N GLY A 61 11.10 6.82 -10.32
CA GLY A 61 12.22 7.43 -9.61
C GLY A 61 12.11 7.26 -8.10
N ASN A 62 12.40 8.32 -7.37
CA ASN A 62 12.47 8.26 -5.90
C ASN A 62 11.21 8.73 -5.19
N GLU A 63 10.06 8.58 -5.83
CA GLU A 63 8.78 8.91 -5.20
C GLU A 63 8.20 7.69 -4.51
N ALA A 64 8.01 7.78 -3.20
CA ALA A 64 7.40 6.69 -2.44
C ALA A 64 5.90 6.63 -2.71
N PHE A 65 5.41 5.46 -3.10
CA PHE A 65 3.98 5.29 -3.39
C PHE A 65 3.18 4.86 -2.18
N PHE A 66 3.84 4.33 -1.17
CA PHE A 66 3.19 3.89 0.06
C PHE A 66 3.78 4.70 1.20
N VAL A 67 2.93 5.49 1.82
CA VAL A 67 3.39 6.37 2.89
C VAL A 67 2.95 5.83 4.24
N PRO A 68 3.69 6.13 5.29
CA PRO A 68 3.31 5.70 6.64
C PRO A 68 1.97 6.29 7.04
N ARG A 69 1.27 5.56 7.90
CA ARG A 69 0.04 6.06 8.49
C ARG A 69 0.33 7.30 9.33
N ASP A 70 -0.65 8.17 9.42
CA ASP A 70 -0.50 9.41 10.19
C ASP A 70 -0.17 9.15 11.66
N ASP A 71 -0.68 8.04 12.19
CA ASP A 71 -0.51 7.71 13.60
C ASP A 71 0.67 6.76 13.86
N LEU A 72 1.54 6.57 12.87
CA LEU A 72 2.66 5.63 13.04
C LEU A 72 3.51 5.96 14.25
N GLY A 73 3.80 7.25 14.45
CA GLY A 73 4.59 7.66 15.61
C GLY A 73 3.99 7.23 16.92
N SER A 74 2.68 7.40 17.05
CA SER A 74 1.96 6.97 18.25
C SER A 74 1.97 5.46 18.42
N LEU A 75 1.83 4.74 17.32
CA LEU A 75 1.87 3.29 17.37
C LEU A 75 3.23 2.76 17.81
N LEU A 76 4.30 3.42 17.35
CA LEU A 76 5.66 2.98 17.68
C LEU A 76 5.96 3.10 19.18
N THR A 77 5.28 4.00 19.87
CA THR A 77 5.49 4.19 21.31
C THR A 77 4.41 3.54 22.16
N ALA A 78 3.42 2.90 21.53
CA ALA A 78 2.35 2.26 22.26
C ALA A 78 2.82 0.98 22.91
N HIS A 79 2.12 0.58 23.99
CA HIS A 79 2.40 -0.70 24.62
C HIS A 79 2.09 -1.83 23.63
N PRO A 80 2.96 -2.83 23.51
CA PRO A 80 2.74 -3.90 22.53
C PRO A 80 1.37 -4.58 22.65
N ALA A 81 0.87 -4.72 23.84
CA ALA A 81 -0.43 -5.37 24.04
C ALA A 81 -1.59 -4.59 23.42
N ALA A 82 -1.44 -3.27 23.27
CA ALA A 82 -2.49 -2.43 22.71
C ALA A 82 -2.39 -2.25 21.20
N LEU A 83 -1.26 -2.62 20.61
CA LEU A 83 -0.99 -2.34 19.19
C LEU A 83 -2.04 -2.90 18.24
N PRO A 84 -2.47 -4.17 18.36
CA PRO A 84 -3.42 -4.70 17.38
C PRO A 84 -4.73 -3.93 17.38
N VAL A 85 -5.21 -3.53 18.55
CA VAL A 85 -6.48 -2.80 18.67
C VAL A 85 -6.31 -1.39 18.11
N LEU A 86 -5.25 -0.70 18.51
CA LEU A 86 -5.01 0.67 18.04
C LEU A 86 -4.83 0.72 16.52
N ALA A 87 -4.09 -0.22 15.97
CA ALA A 87 -3.87 -0.27 14.54
C ALA A 87 -5.18 -0.52 13.79
N CYS A 88 -6.00 -1.43 14.28
CA CYS A 88 -7.26 -1.77 13.66
C CYS A 88 -8.25 -0.61 13.69
N VAL A 89 -8.37 0.05 14.85
CA VAL A 89 -9.31 1.17 15.00
C VAL A 89 -8.93 2.32 14.07
N ARG A 90 -7.64 2.65 14.01
CA ARG A 90 -7.21 3.76 13.16
C ARG A 90 -7.48 3.46 11.69
N GLU A 91 -7.24 2.23 11.28
CA GLU A 91 -7.49 1.83 9.93
C GLU A 91 -8.96 1.97 9.56
N ARG A 92 -9.86 1.57 10.46
CA ARG A 92 -11.28 1.72 10.22
C ARG A 92 -11.71 3.18 10.11
N VAL A 93 -11.15 4.02 10.97
CA VAL A 93 -11.46 5.44 10.93
C VAL A 93 -11.00 6.03 9.60
N ALA A 94 -9.79 5.69 9.17
CA ALA A 94 -9.28 6.18 7.90
C ALA A 94 -10.13 5.73 6.73
N ALA A 95 -10.54 4.46 6.71
CA ALA A 95 -11.38 3.95 5.65
C ALA A 95 -12.74 4.65 5.61
N LYS A 96 -13.28 4.91 6.79
CA LYS A 96 -14.58 5.57 6.90
C LYS A 96 -14.52 7.01 6.41
N THR A 97 -13.46 7.73 6.79
CA THR A 97 -13.34 9.13 6.38
C THR A 97 -13.01 9.28 4.92
N SER A 98 -12.42 8.29 4.30
CA SER A 98 -12.09 8.34 2.89
C SER A 98 -13.26 7.96 2.00
N SER A 99 -14.38 7.54 2.55
CA SER A 99 -15.57 7.28 1.76
C SER A 99 -16.03 8.55 1.09
N PRO A 100 -16.32 8.47 -0.19
CA PRO A 100 -16.83 9.67 -0.89
C PRO A 100 -18.16 10.03 -0.33
N GLU A 101 -18.31 11.11 -0.11
CA GLU A 101 -19.53 11.57 0.33
C GLU A 101 -20.24 12.22 -0.60
N ASP A 102 -20.06 11.82 -0.79
CA ASP A 102 -20.24 12.27 -1.29
C ASP A 102 -20.43 13.07 -1.69
N PRO A 103 -20.73 13.24 -2.02
CA PRO A 103 -20.78 14.00 -2.37
C PRO A 103 -21.42 14.61 -2.74
N ASN A 104 -21.90 14.73 -2.68
CA ASN A 104 -22.24 15.21 -3.01
C ASN A 104 -22.27 15.48 -2.82
N PHE A 105 -22.08 15.29 -2.48
CA PHE A 105 -21.75 15.32 -2.36
C PHE A 105 -21.79 15.55 -2.55
#